data_e7d31837b70efa76711c497facd3f5e5
#
_entry.id   e7d31837b70efa76711c497facd3f5e5
#
_cell.length_a   1.000
_cell.length_b   1.000
_cell.length_c   1.000
_cell.angle_alpha   90.00
_cell.angle_beta   90.00
_cell.angle_gamma   90.00
#
_symmetry.space_group_name_H-M   'P 1'
#
loop_
_entity.id
_entity.type
_entity.pdbx_description
1 polymer ?
#
loop_
_entity_poly.entity_id
_entity_poly.type
_entity_poly.pdbx_seq_one_letter_code
_entity_poly.pdbx_strand_id
1 'polypeptide(L)'
;DNGPRPYSVELCGGTHVRRTGDIGLVSIIGESAVASGVRRIEARTRDEARKRLTEDSRAFADLAALLRAPAGEAAQRLESLLEDKRKLERELADARRKLAMGGGASDGDAVREVAGVKLYARAVTGVEMKDLKSLADEAKASLGSGVVAIVATAEDGKASLVVAVTPDLTARFNAVDLVRLGSAALGGKGGGGRPDMAQAGGPDGAKAKDALAAVEAGIREKAGG
;
A
#
# COMPACT_ATOMS: atom_id res chain seq x y z
N ASP A 1 13.79 41.41 58.95
CA ASP A 1 13.30 41.85 57.63
C ASP A 1 12.79 40.66 56.84
N ASN A 2 11.47 40.45 56.92
CA ASN A 2 10.82 39.41 56.13
C ASN A 2 10.50 39.96 54.74
N GLY A 3 11.53 40.13 53.92
CA GLY A 3 11.35 40.38 52.50
C GLY A 3 10.59 39.22 51.83
N PRO A 4 10.00 39.44 50.65
CA PRO A 4 9.27 38.36 49.93
C PRO A 4 10.21 37.17 49.73
N ARG A 5 9.76 35.97 50.14
CA ARG A 5 10.53 34.72 49.92
C ARG A 5 10.74 34.53 48.43
N PRO A 6 11.99 34.25 48.00
CA PRO A 6 12.23 33.97 46.58
C PRO A 6 11.42 32.76 46.13
N TYR A 7 10.93 32.75 44.91
CA TYR A 7 10.15 31.66 44.32
C TYR A 7 10.97 30.35 44.22
N SER A 8 12.23 30.46 43.88
CA SER A 8 13.18 29.36 43.84
C SER A 8 14.57 29.84 44.28
N VAL A 9 15.30 29.00 44.98
CA VAL A 9 16.71 29.20 45.34
C VAL A 9 17.45 27.92 45.07
N GLU A 10 18.37 27.95 44.12
CA GLU A 10 19.14 26.80 43.72
C GLU A 10 20.63 27.17 43.66
N LEU A 11 21.50 26.20 44.00
CA LEU A 11 22.94 26.35 43.83
C LEU A 11 23.29 26.10 42.34
N CYS A 12 24.00 27.05 41.75
CA CYS A 12 24.43 26.95 40.37
C CYS A 12 25.95 27.24 40.27
N GLY A 13 26.69 26.31 39.66
CA GLY A 13 28.13 26.47 39.38
C GLY A 13 28.42 27.07 37.98
N GLY A 14 27.40 27.50 37.25
CA GLY A 14 27.53 28.04 35.89
C GLY A 14 27.75 29.54 35.83
N THR A 15 27.94 30.06 34.62
CA THR A 15 28.01 31.50 34.35
C THR A 15 26.61 32.08 34.26
N HIS A 16 26.43 33.30 34.79
CA HIS A 16 25.16 33.97 34.81
C HIS A 16 25.19 35.24 33.95
N VAL A 17 24.06 35.52 33.30
CA VAL A 17 23.82 36.87 32.71
C VAL A 17 23.48 37.87 33.80
N ARG A 18 23.77 39.14 33.59
CA ARG A 18 23.46 40.20 34.55
C ARG A 18 21.97 40.47 34.63
N ARG A 19 21.25 40.34 33.51
CA ARG A 19 19.82 40.59 33.40
C ARG A 19 19.21 39.53 32.47
N THR A 20 17.99 39.13 32.74
CA THR A 20 17.26 38.17 31.85
C THR A 20 17.10 38.69 30.42
N GLY A 21 17.01 40.03 30.24
CA GLY A 21 16.99 40.64 28.90
C GLY A 21 18.27 40.41 28.09
N ASP A 22 19.41 40.12 28.74
CA ASP A 22 20.67 39.81 28.06
C ASP A 22 20.61 38.43 27.35
N ILE A 23 19.66 37.56 27.72
CA ILE A 23 19.40 36.28 27.08
C ILE A 23 18.75 36.50 25.71
N GLY A 24 17.98 37.57 25.54
CA GLY A 24 17.28 37.89 24.29
C GLY A 24 16.23 36.86 23.94
N LEU A 25 16.19 36.46 22.66
CA LEU A 25 15.27 35.46 22.16
C LEU A 25 15.64 34.05 22.72
N VAL A 26 14.64 33.30 23.17
CA VAL A 26 14.76 31.90 23.61
C VAL A 26 13.86 31.07 22.72
N SER A 27 14.42 30.03 22.09
CA SER A 27 13.68 29.07 21.26
C SER A 27 13.92 27.68 21.84
N ILE A 28 12.86 27.02 22.28
CA ILE A 28 12.90 25.61 22.72
C ILE A 28 12.98 24.75 21.45
N ILE A 29 14.00 23.88 21.38
CA ILE A 29 14.27 23.03 20.23
C ILE A 29 13.96 21.56 20.49
N GLY A 30 13.86 21.17 21.75
CA GLY A 30 13.57 19.77 22.11
C GLY A 30 13.20 19.61 23.58
N GLU A 31 12.47 18.54 23.82
CA GLU A 31 12.12 18.06 25.15
C GLU A 31 12.25 16.54 25.17
N SER A 32 12.92 15.99 26.17
CA SER A 32 13.13 14.55 26.30
C SER A 32 13.06 14.11 27.78
N ALA A 33 12.67 12.86 28.02
CA ALA A 33 12.76 12.26 29.33
C ALA A 33 14.19 11.74 29.57
N VAL A 34 14.79 12.09 30.71
CA VAL A 34 16.15 11.62 31.09
C VAL A 34 16.07 10.53 32.14
N ALA A 35 15.14 10.65 33.10
CA ALA A 35 14.88 9.67 34.13
C ALA A 35 13.42 9.79 34.60
N SER A 36 12.98 8.89 35.51
CA SER A 36 11.63 8.99 36.09
C SER A 36 11.44 10.35 36.78
N GLY A 37 10.48 11.13 36.29
CA GLY A 37 10.18 12.47 36.80
C GLY A 37 11.15 13.58 36.41
N VAL A 38 12.19 13.29 35.58
CA VAL A 38 13.17 14.29 35.13
C VAL A 38 13.05 14.48 33.61
N ARG A 39 12.82 15.74 33.20
CA ARG A 39 12.73 16.12 31.80
C ARG A 39 13.89 17.05 31.46
N ARG A 40 14.45 16.87 30.28
CA ARG A 40 15.45 17.73 29.68
C ARG A 40 14.77 18.65 28.67
N ILE A 41 14.98 19.94 28.79
CA ILE A 41 14.59 20.94 27.81
C ILE A 41 15.87 21.46 27.15
N GLU A 42 15.91 21.42 25.83
CA GLU A 42 16.97 22.02 25.04
C GLU A 42 16.46 23.29 24.40
N ALA A 43 17.21 24.38 24.54
CA ALA A 43 16.84 25.67 24.00
C ALA A 43 18.05 26.35 23.37
N ARG A 44 17.79 27.20 22.37
CA ARG A 44 18.76 28.13 21.81
C ARG A 44 18.40 29.53 22.22
N THR A 45 19.42 30.38 22.38
CA THR A 45 19.23 31.78 22.78
C THR A 45 19.93 32.72 21.81
N ARG A 46 19.61 34.02 21.89
CA ARG A 46 20.26 35.07 21.11
C ARG A 46 20.26 34.78 19.60
N ASP A 47 21.43 34.93 18.99
CA ASP A 47 21.64 34.78 17.56
C ASP A 47 21.36 33.35 17.04
N GLU A 48 21.65 32.33 17.84
CA GLU A 48 21.36 30.95 17.45
C GLU A 48 19.85 30.69 17.40
N ALA A 49 19.08 31.25 18.34
CA ALA A 49 17.62 31.19 18.28
C ALA A 49 17.08 31.96 17.05
N ARG A 50 17.63 33.17 16.79
CA ARG A 50 17.22 33.97 15.63
C ARG A 50 17.54 33.26 14.30
N LYS A 51 18.75 32.70 14.16
CA LYS A 51 19.16 31.94 12.96
C LYS A 51 18.20 30.78 12.72
N ARG A 52 17.93 29.99 13.75
CA ARG A 52 17.01 28.86 13.67
C ARG A 52 15.62 29.26 13.19
N LEU A 53 15.01 30.27 13.78
CA LEU A 53 13.71 30.76 13.36
C LEU A 53 13.71 31.33 11.94
N THR A 54 14.82 31.94 11.52
CA THR A 54 14.97 32.41 10.14
C THR A 54 15.05 31.23 9.15
N GLU A 55 15.79 30.17 9.49
CA GLU A 55 15.89 28.96 8.70
C GLU A 55 14.54 28.25 8.58
N ASP A 56 13.82 28.07 9.69
CA ASP A 56 12.49 27.46 9.72
C ASP A 56 11.49 28.27 8.88
N SER A 57 11.53 29.61 9.00
CA SER A 57 10.69 30.52 8.20
C SER A 57 10.98 30.41 6.71
N ARG A 58 12.25 30.30 6.31
CA ARG A 58 12.64 30.12 4.91
C ARG A 58 12.18 28.76 4.39
N ALA A 59 12.44 27.68 5.13
CA ALA A 59 12.01 26.35 4.75
C ALA A 59 10.48 26.28 4.57
N PHE A 60 9.73 26.96 5.45
CA PHE A 60 8.28 27.05 5.32
C PHE A 60 7.85 27.86 4.09
N ALA A 61 8.53 28.97 3.80
CA ALA A 61 8.26 29.74 2.59
C ALA A 61 8.55 28.95 1.31
N ASP A 62 9.63 28.16 1.28
CA ASP A 62 9.97 27.28 0.17
C ASP A 62 8.90 26.20 -0.03
N LEU A 63 8.41 25.57 1.05
CA LEU A 63 7.29 24.62 0.99
C LEU A 63 6.01 25.25 0.44
N ALA A 64 5.66 26.45 0.91
CA ALA A 64 4.49 27.19 0.41
C ALA A 64 4.62 27.52 -1.08
N ALA A 65 5.82 27.88 -1.52
CA ALA A 65 6.10 28.12 -2.95
C ALA A 65 5.95 26.86 -3.79
N LEU A 66 6.44 25.69 -3.32
CA LEU A 66 6.24 24.39 -3.99
C LEU A 66 4.75 24.04 -4.10
N LEU A 67 3.97 24.32 -3.06
CA LEU A 67 2.52 24.12 -3.04
C LEU A 67 1.76 25.15 -3.88
N ARG A 68 2.43 26.22 -4.34
CA ARG A 68 1.84 27.38 -5.04
C ARG A 68 0.70 27.99 -4.23
N ALA A 69 0.89 28.12 -2.93
CA ALA A 69 -0.09 28.68 -2.00
C ALA A 69 0.55 29.73 -1.08
N PRO A 70 -0.21 30.72 -0.62
CA PRO A 70 0.25 31.59 0.47
C PRO A 70 0.65 30.78 1.70
N ALA A 71 1.61 31.26 2.47
CA ALA A 71 2.09 30.55 3.66
C ALA A 71 0.96 30.16 4.63
N GLY A 72 -0.01 31.04 4.87
CA GLY A 72 -1.16 30.75 5.75
C GLY A 72 -2.12 29.68 5.22
N GLU A 73 -2.08 29.37 3.93
CA GLU A 73 -2.95 28.40 3.27
C GLU A 73 -2.22 27.10 2.89
N ALA A 74 -0.91 27.04 3.13
CA ALA A 74 -0.09 25.90 2.70
C ALA A 74 -0.57 24.55 3.29
N ALA A 75 -0.99 24.55 4.55
CA ALA A 75 -1.53 23.33 5.19
C ALA A 75 -2.81 22.85 4.51
N GLN A 76 -3.77 23.76 4.30
CA GLN A 76 -5.04 23.44 3.62
C GLN A 76 -4.80 22.96 2.17
N ARG A 77 -3.85 23.57 1.46
CA ARG A 77 -3.48 23.15 0.11
C ARG A 77 -2.87 21.75 0.09
N LEU A 78 -2.04 21.43 1.09
CA LEU A 78 -1.46 20.10 1.22
C LEU A 78 -2.55 19.05 1.52
N GLU A 79 -3.49 19.33 2.41
CA GLU A 79 -4.62 18.45 2.70
C GLU A 79 -5.44 18.15 1.45
N SER A 80 -5.81 19.21 0.69
CA SER A 80 -6.52 19.07 -0.58
C SER A 80 -5.77 18.19 -1.58
N LEU A 81 -4.45 18.38 -1.73
CA LEU A 81 -3.64 17.55 -2.63
C LEU A 81 -3.58 16.09 -2.20
N LEU A 82 -3.55 15.81 -0.90
CA LEU A 82 -3.58 14.44 -0.38
C LEU A 82 -4.94 13.77 -0.62
N GLU A 83 -6.03 14.52 -0.51
CA GLU A 83 -7.38 14.04 -0.84
C GLU A 83 -7.54 13.77 -2.33
N ASP A 84 -7.11 14.70 -3.18
CA ASP A 84 -7.13 14.54 -4.64
C ASP A 84 -6.30 13.33 -5.08
N LYS A 85 -5.12 13.15 -4.49
CA LYS A 85 -4.28 11.97 -4.74
C LYS A 85 -5.04 10.68 -4.41
N ARG A 86 -5.66 10.60 -3.22
CA ARG A 86 -6.43 9.42 -2.81
C ARG A 86 -7.62 9.15 -3.75
N LYS A 87 -8.28 10.21 -4.20
CA LYS A 87 -9.39 10.11 -5.16
C LYS A 87 -8.91 9.57 -6.50
N LEU A 88 -7.84 10.15 -7.06
CA LEU A 88 -7.25 9.71 -8.32
C LEU A 88 -6.74 8.27 -8.26
N GLU A 89 -6.15 7.84 -7.15
CA GLU A 89 -5.72 6.45 -6.94
C GLU A 89 -6.91 5.48 -6.99
N ARG A 90 -8.06 5.85 -6.38
CA ARG A 90 -9.30 5.05 -6.45
C ARG A 90 -9.87 5.00 -7.87
N GLU A 91 -9.98 6.16 -8.52
CA GLU A 91 -10.48 6.24 -9.90
C GLU A 91 -9.62 5.43 -10.87
N LEU A 92 -8.29 5.47 -10.70
CA LEU A 92 -7.36 4.66 -11.49
C LEU A 92 -7.55 3.17 -11.24
N ALA A 93 -7.72 2.75 -9.98
CA ALA A 93 -7.98 1.35 -9.65
C ALA A 93 -9.32 0.88 -10.25
N ASP A 94 -10.37 1.69 -10.16
CA ASP A 94 -11.67 1.38 -10.75
C ASP A 94 -11.63 1.34 -12.29
N ALA A 95 -10.91 2.27 -12.91
CA ALA A 95 -10.72 2.25 -14.38
C ALA A 95 -9.94 1.00 -14.83
N ARG A 96 -8.87 0.63 -14.13
CA ARG A 96 -8.12 -0.60 -14.40
C ARG A 96 -8.99 -1.85 -14.22
N ARG A 97 -9.83 -1.88 -13.18
CA ARG A 97 -10.79 -2.97 -12.95
C ARG A 97 -11.80 -3.07 -14.10
N LYS A 98 -12.41 -1.96 -14.51
CA LYS A 98 -13.35 -1.93 -15.63
C LYS A 98 -12.70 -2.39 -16.95
N LEU A 99 -11.47 -1.96 -17.23
CA LEU A 99 -10.71 -2.43 -18.39
C LEU A 99 -10.39 -3.93 -18.30
N ALA A 100 -10.05 -4.43 -17.12
CA ALA A 100 -9.81 -5.85 -16.90
C ALA A 100 -11.08 -6.68 -17.10
N MET A 101 -12.26 -6.15 -16.76
CA MET A 101 -13.55 -6.84 -16.97
C MET A 101 -14.11 -6.63 -18.38
N GLY A 102 -13.94 -5.45 -19.00
CA GLY A 102 -14.51 -5.09 -20.31
C GLY A 102 -13.54 -5.07 -21.50
N GLY A 103 -12.24 -5.21 -21.26
CA GLY A 103 -11.20 -5.06 -22.29
C GLY A 103 -10.93 -6.31 -23.11
N GLY A 104 -11.57 -6.45 -24.25
CA GLY A 104 -10.98 -7.08 -25.42
C GLY A 104 -11.22 -8.58 -25.67
N ALA A 105 -12.11 -9.24 -24.95
CA ALA A 105 -12.75 -10.46 -25.42
C ALA A 105 -14.17 -10.49 -24.86
N SER A 106 -15.16 -10.89 -25.64
CA SER A 106 -16.49 -11.12 -25.10
C SER A 106 -16.39 -12.09 -23.93
N ASP A 107 -17.12 -11.83 -22.84
CA ASP A 107 -17.14 -12.73 -21.65
C ASP A 107 -17.36 -14.24 -22.04
N GLY A 108 -17.92 -14.48 -23.21
CA GLY A 108 -18.09 -15.81 -23.79
C GLY A 108 -16.78 -16.53 -24.13
N ASP A 109 -15.72 -15.80 -24.49
CA ASP A 109 -14.41 -16.41 -24.84
C ASP A 109 -13.56 -16.74 -23.59
N ALA A 110 -13.86 -16.13 -22.45
CA ALA A 110 -13.16 -16.37 -21.19
C ALA A 110 -13.69 -17.58 -20.42
N VAL A 111 -14.95 -17.96 -20.64
CA VAL A 111 -15.60 -19.13 -20.03
C VAL A 111 -15.58 -20.31 -21.01
N ARG A 112 -15.00 -21.39 -20.58
CA ARG A 112 -14.99 -22.66 -21.34
C ARG A 112 -15.31 -23.85 -20.44
N GLU A 113 -15.83 -24.91 -21.02
CA GLU A 113 -16.07 -26.15 -20.30
C GLU A 113 -14.87 -27.07 -20.42
N VAL A 114 -14.37 -27.53 -19.29
CA VAL A 114 -13.21 -28.43 -19.19
C VAL A 114 -13.61 -29.63 -18.35
N ALA A 115 -13.75 -30.78 -18.99
CA ALA A 115 -14.14 -32.03 -18.34
C ALA A 115 -15.41 -31.92 -17.46
N GLY A 116 -16.44 -31.23 -17.97
CA GLY A 116 -17.71 -31.02 -17.27
C GLY A 116 -17.69 -29.91 -16.20
N VAL A 117 -16.61 -29.11 -16.12
CA VAL A 117 -16.48 -28.01 -15.18
C VAL A 117 -16.29 -26.70 -15.96
N LYS A 118 -17.01 -25.65 -15.59
CA LYS A 118 -16.81 -24.32 -16.17
C LYS A 118 -15.51 -23.74 -15.66
N LEU A 119 -14.64 -23.34 -16.57
CA LEU A 119 -13.41 -22.63 -16.29
C LEU A 119 -13.50 -21.21 -16.86
N TYR A 120 -13.43 -20.21 -15.99
CA TYR A 120 -13.16 -18.83 -16.38
C TYR A 120 -11.65 -18.59 -16.36
N ALA A 121 -11.03 -18.42 -17.52
CA ALA A 121 -9.59 -18.23 -17.64
C ALA A 121 -9.28 -16.95 -18.38
N ARG A 122 -8.56 -16.01 -17.72
CA ARG A 122 -8.26 -14.68 -18.30
C ARG A 122 -6.87 -14.18 -17.94
N ALA A 123 -6.19 -13.59 -18.93
CA ALA A 123 -4.99 -12.80 -18.74
C ALA A 123 -5.34 -11.33 -18.79
N VAL A 124 -4.88 -10.56 -17.81
CA VAL A 124 -5.10 -9.11 -17.69
C VAL A 124 -3.76 -8.39 -17.49
N THR A 125 -3.69 -7.11 -17.80
CA THR A 125 -2.47 -6.29 -17.63
C THR A 125 -2.75 -5.11 -16.69
N GLY A 126 -1.73 -4.70 -15.90
CA GLY A 126 -1.81 -3.51 -15.06
C GLY A 126 -2.75 -3.63 -13.84
N VAL A 127 -3.15 -4.82 -13.45
CA VAL A 127 -3.98 -5.09 -12.26
C VAL A 127 -3.07 -5.53 -11.11
N GLU A 128 -3.22 -4.89 -9.96
CA GLU A 128 -2.47 -5.26 -8.75
C GLU A 128 -3.02 -6.53 -8.10
N MET A 129 -2.18 -7.25 -7.36
CA MET A 129 -2.55 -8.49 -6.66
C MET A 129 -3.78 -8.35 -5.74
N LYS A 130 -3.92 -7.18 -5.08
CA LYS A 130 -5.06 -6.93 -4.20
C LYS A 130 -6.39 -6.87 -4.97
N ASP A 131 -6.36 -6.32 -6.19
CA ASP A 131 -7.54 -6.15 -7.05
C ASP A 131 -7.88 -7.45 -7.78
N LEU A 132 -6.88 -8.31 -8.05
CA LEU A 132 -7.08 -9.64 -8.64
C LEU A 132 -7.99 -10.52 -7.80
N LYS A 133 -7.92 -10.44 -6.47
CA LYS A 133 -8.82 -11.21 -5.58
C LYS A 133 -10.27 -10.80 -5.77
N SER A 134 -10.52 -9.48 -5.80
CA SER A 134 -11.87 -8.95 -6.03
C SER A 134 -12.41 -9.37 -7.39
N LEU A 135 -11.56 -9.31 -8.44
CA LEU A 135 -11.93 -9.80 -9.79
C LEU A 135 -12.28 -11.29 -9.80
N ALA A 136 -11.50 -12.09 -9.06
CA ALA A 136 -11.77 -13.53 -8.97
C ALA A 136 -13.07 -13.82 -8.20
N ASP A 137 -13.40 -13.07 -7.16
CA ASP A 137 -14.65 -13.19 -6.43
C ASP A 137 -15.86 -12.78 -7.29
N GLU A 138 -15.75 -11.69 -8.05
CA GLU A 138 -16.79 -11.25 -8.98
C GLU A 138 -17.00 -12.27 -10.10
N ALA A 139 -15.91 -12.78 -10.71
CA ALA A 139 -15.97 -13.82 -11.73
C ALA A 139 -16.58 -15.11 -11.18
N LYS A 140 -16.24 -15.51 -9.95
CA LYS A 140 -16.82 -16.67 -9.26
C LYS A 140 -18.32 -16.53 -9.04
N ALA A 141 -18.77 -15.33 -8.61
CA ALA A 141 -20.19 -15.03 -8.43
C ALA A 141 -20.96 -15.08 -9.76
N SER A 142 -20.38 -14.55 -10.83
CA SER A 142 -20.97 -14.58 -12.18
C SER A 142 -21.02 -15.99 -12.80
N LEU A 143 -20.01 -16.82 -12.52
CA LEU A 143 -19.90 -18.19 -13.07
C LEU A 143 -20.92 -19.14 -12.43
N GLY A 144 -21.30 -18.90 -11.18
CA GLY A 144 -22.23 -19.72 -10.39
C GLY A 144 -21.57 -21.00 -9.87
N SER A 145 -21.11 -21.90 -10.74
CA SER A 145 -20.36 -23.13 -10.41
C SER A 145 -19.20 -23.31 -11.38
N GLY A 146 -17.98 -23.46 -10.86
CA GLY A 146 -16.78 -23.61 -11.69
C GLY A 146 -15.47 -23.18 -10.99
N VAL A 147 -14.45 -23.06 -11.82
CA VAL A 147 -13.11 -22.61 -11.44
C VAL A 147 -12.79 -21.28 -12.16
N VAL A 148 -12.21 -20.36 -11.45
CA VAL A 148 -11.73 -19.07 -11.99
C VAL A 148 -10.21 -19.07 -11.92
N ALA A 149 -9.54 -18.71 -13.02
CA ALA A 149 -8.10 -18.52 -13.08
C ALA A 149 -7.79 -17.19 -13.77
N ILE A 150 -7.20 -16.25 -13.06
CA ILE A 150 -6.84 -14.92 -13.59
C ILE A 150 -5.35 -14.70 -13.39
N VAL A 151 -4.65 -14.41 -14.48
CA VAL A 151 -3.24 -14.00 -14.46
C VAL A 151 -3.15 -12.52 -14.78
N ALA A 152 -2.52 -11.74 -13.90
CA ALA A 152 -2.16 -10.35 -14.17
C ALA A 152 -0.68 -10.24 -14.48
N THR A 153 -0.35 -9.48 -15.51
CA THR A 153 1.03 -9.09 -15.83
C THR A 153 1.24 -7.64 -15.44
N ALA A 154 2.25 -7.40 -14.61
CA ALA A 154 2.66 -6.07 -14.20
C ALA A 154 3.61 -5.43 -15.24
N GLU A 155 3.80 -4.11 -15.16
CA GLU A 155 4.69 -3.37 -16.08
C GLU A 155 6.16 -3.80 -15.95
N ASP A 156 6.58 -4.30 -14.79
CA ASP A 156 7.92 -4.85 -14.54
C ASP A 156 8.11 -6.28 -15.10
N GLY A 157 7.12 -6.80 -15.82
CA GLY A 157 7.17 -8.13 -16.44
C GLY A 157 6.84 -9.30 -15.52
N LYS A 158 6.61 -9.05 -14.22
CA LYS A 158 6.19 -10.09 -13.28
C LYS A 158 4.73 -10.46 -13.48
N ALA A 159 4.37 -11.68 -13.13
CA ALA A 159 3.00 -12.15 -13.15
C ALA A 159 2.48 -12.48 -11.75
N SER A 160 1.19 -12.24 -11.58
CA SER A 160 0.40 -12.64 -10.43
C SER A 160 -0.76 -13.52 -10.90
N LEU A 161 -0.93 -14.67 -10.28
CA LEU A 161 -2.00 -15.62 -10.58
C LEU A 161 -2.91 -15.79 -9.37
N VAL A 162 -4.22 -15.72 -9.60
CA VAL A 162 -5.25 -16.08 -8.61
C VAL A 162 -6.09 -17.20 -9.21
N VAL A 163 -6.31 -18.25 -8.42
CA VAL A 163 -7.26 -19.32 -8.72
C VAL A 163 -8.33 -19.33 -7.63
N ALA A 164 -9.60 -19.33 -8.04
CA ALA A 164 -10.73 -19.46 -7.14
C ALA A 164 -11.63 -20.60 -7.58
N VAL A 165 -12.18 -21.33 -6.61
CA VAL A 165 -13.06 -22.50 -6.81
C VAL A 165 -14.37 -22.21 -6.09
N THR A 166 -15.49 -22.49 -6.74
CA THR A 166 -16.82 -22.35 -6.10
C THR A 166 -17.00 -23.37 -4.99
N PRO A 167 -17.76 -23.04 -3.93
CA PRO A 167 -17.88 -23.90 -2.73
C PRO A 167 -18.29 -25.35 -3.01
N ASP A 168 -19.15 -25.56 -3.99
CA ASP A 168 -19.64 -26.86 -4.43
C ASP A 168 -18.56 -27.77 -5.03
N LEU A 169 -17.48 -27.16 -5.54
CA LEU A 169 -16.38 -27.88 -6.20
C LEU A 169 -15.11 -27.98 -5.34
N THR A 170 -15.07 -27.37 -4.16
CA THR A 170 -13.87 -27.37 -3.29
C THR A 170 -13.49 -28.77 -2.79
N ALA A 171 -14.44 -29.69 -2.69
CA ALA A 171 -14.17 -31.07 -2.33
C ALA A 171 -13.42 -31.83 -3.45
N ARG A 172 -13.58 -31.40 -4.70
CA ARG A 172 -12.99 -32.05 -5.89
C ARG A 172 -11.74 -31.29 -6.37
N PHE A 173 -11.75 -29.99 -6.30
CA PHE A 173 -10.66 -29.12 -6.78
C PHE A 173 -10.17 -28.23 -5.65
N ASN A 174 -8.87 -28.26 -5.39
CA ASN A 174 -8.23 -27.38 -4.42
C ASN A 174 -7.52 -26.24 -5.16
N ALA A 175 -7.88 -24.99 -4.87
CA ALA A 175 -7.30 -23.82 -5.49
C ALA A 175 -5.77 -23.74 -5.27
N VAL A 176 -5.26 -24.26 -4.14
CA VAL A 176 -3.81 -24.26 -3.83
C VAL A 176 -3.06 -25.18 -4.78
N ASP A 177 -3.62 -26.34 -5.11
CA ASP A 177 -2.97 -27.27 -6.05
C ASP A 177 -2.94 -26.66 -7.45
N LEU A 178 -4.07 -26.12 -7.90
CA LEU A 178 -4.21 -25.54 -9.24
C LEU A 178 -3.31 -24.28 -9.40
N VAL A 179 -3.24 -23.44 -8.37
CA VAL A 179 -2.38 -22.23 -8.42
C VAL A 179 -0.91 -22.59 -8.49
N ARG A 180 -0.48 -23.70 -7.86
CA ARG A 180 0.91 -24.19 -7.92
C ARG A 180 1.30 -24.63 -9.33
N LEU A 181 0.39 -25.30 -10.05
CA LEU A 181 0.61 -25.70 -11.46
C LEU A 181 0.82 -24.46 -12.34
N GLY A 182 -0.05 -23.47 -12.21
CA GLY A 182 0.09 -22.23 -12.98
C GLY A 182 1.33 -21.42 -12.57
N SER A 183 1.67 -21.40 -11.27
CA SER A 183 2.88 -20.72 -10.78
C SER A 183 4.16 -21.33 -11.35
N ALA A 184 4.24 -22.65 -11.45
CA ALA A 184 5.39 -23.34 -12.04
C ALA A 184 5.61 -22.89 -13.50
N ALA A 185 4.54 -22.74 -14.28
CA ALA A 185 4.60 -22.24 -15.65
C ALA A 185 5.12 -20.80 -15.73
N LEU A 186 4.83 -19.95 -14.73
CA LEU A 186 5.34 -18.59 -14.61
C LEU A 186 6.78 -18.51 -14.07
N GLY A 187 7.45 -19.65 -13.82
CA GLY A 187 8.75 -19.69 -13.18
C GLY A 187 8.73 -19.37 -11.68
N GLY A 188 7.55 -19.42 -11.06
CA GLY A 188 7.36 -19.20 -9.62
C GLY A 188 7.73 -20.44 -8.79
N LYS A 189 7.99 -20.24 -7.49
CA LYS A 189 8.40 -21.30 -6.57
C LYS A 189 7.25 -21.88 -5.73
N GLY A 190 6.00 -21.61 -6.10
CA GLY A 190 4.82 -22.10 -5.40
C GLY A 190 3.75 -21.02 -5.22
N GLY A 191 2.71 -21.38 -4.49
CA GLY A 191 1.58 -20.51 -4.15
C GLY A 191 0.88 -21.00 -2.90
N GLY A 192 0.00 -20.17 -2.34
CA GLY A 192 -0.72 -20.48 -1.12
C GLY A 192 -2.05 -19.76 -1.02
N GLY A 193 -2.84 -20.21 -0.07
CA GLY A 193 -4.18 -19.68 0.18
C GLY A 193 -5.07 -20.72 0.85
N ARG A 194 -6.36 -20.60 0.63
CA ARG A 194 -7.38 -21.53 1.08
C ARG A 194 -7.82 -22.42 -0.08
N PRO A 195 -8.49 -23.57 0.21
CA PRO A 195 -8.99 -24.46 -0.82
C PRO A 195 -9.93 -23.80 -1.83
N ASP A 196 -10.67 -22.76 -1.40
CA ASP A 196 -11.60 -21.98 -2.23
C ASP A 196 -10.95 -20.82 -2.98
N MET A 197 -9.77 -20.36 -2.55
CA MET A 197 -9.02 -19.27 -3.20
C MET A 197 -7.54 -19.31 -2.84
N ALA A 198 -6.69 -19.35 -3.86
CA ALA A 198 -5.24 -19.31 -3.69
C ALA A 198 -4.58 -18.35 -4.69
N GLN A 199 -3.39 -17.89 -4.33
CA GLN A 199 -2.62 -16.96 -5.13
C GLN A 199 -1.16 -17.40 -5.25
N ALA A 200 -0.54 -17.00 -6.34
CA ALA A 200 0.87 -17.22 -6.59
C ALA A 200 1.44 -16.08 -7.44
N GLY A 201 2.75 -16.02 -7.54
CA GLY A 201 3.45 -15.12 -8.44
C GLY A 201 4.56 -15.84 -9.19
N GLY A 202 5.03 -15.22 -10.26
CA GLY A 202 6.19 -15.68 -11.01
C GLY A 202 6.89 -14.52 -11.72
N PRO A 203 8.18 -14.66 -12.06
CA PRO A 203 8.95 -13.61 -12.70
C PRO A 203 8.61 -13.40 -14.18
N ASP A 204 7.94 -14.37 -14.82
CA ASP A 204 7.76 -14.40 -16.28
C ASP A 204 6.29 -14.18 -16.67
N GLY A 205 5.90 -12.92 -16.82
CA GLY A 205 4.56 -12.53 -17.26
C GLY A 205 4.24 -12.87 -18.73
N ALA A 206 5.26 -13.09 -19.58
CA ALA A 206 5.06 -13.49 -20.97
C ALA A 206 4.41 -14.88 -21.07
N LYS A 207 4.57 -15.72 -20.04
CA LYS A 207 3.99 -17.06 -19.92
C LYS A 207 2.59 -17.10 -19.28
N ALA A 208 1.88 -15.97 -19.25
CA ALA A 208 0.54 -15.90 -18.67
C ALA A 208 -0.43 -16.91 -19.31
N LYS A 209 -0.35 -17.13 -20.63
CA LYS A 209 -1.18 -18.13 -21.34
C LYS A 209 -0.80 -19.56 -20.96
N ASP A 210 0.48 -19.83 -20.78
CA ASP A 210 0.96 -21.17 -20.39
C ASP A 210 0.51 -21.50 -18.97
N ALA A 211 0.50 -20.51 -18.08
CA ALA A 211 -0.02 -20.68 -16.72
C ALA A 211 -1.52 -21.01 -16.69
N LEU A 212 -2.32 -20.35 -17.52
CA LEU A 212 -3.73 -20.67 -17.66
C LEU A 212 -3.94 -22.08 -18.25
N ALA A 213 -3.14 -22.46 -19.24
CA ALA A 213 -3.16 -23.81 -19.82
C ALA A 213 -2.75 -24.89 -18.80
N ALA A 214 -1.77 -24.60 -17.92
CA ALA A 214 -1.38 -25.52 -16.86
C ALA A 214 -2.49 -25.72 -15.81
N VAL A 215 -3.23 -24.65 -15.46
CA VAL A 215 -4.41 -24.77 -14.58
C VAL A 215 -5.49 -25.59 -15.25
N GLU A 216 -5.76 -25.37 -16.53
CA GLU A 216 -6.74 -26.16 -17.30
C GLU A 216 -6.37 -27.66 -17.36
N ALA A 217 -5.10 -27.97 -17.60
CA ALA A 217 -4.60 -29.35 -17.62
C ALA A 217 -4.80 -30.01 -16.25
N GLY A 218 -4.51 -29.30 -15.15
CA GLY A 218 -4.76 -29.81 -13.80
C GLY A 218 -6.23 -30.05 -13.48
N ILE A 219 -7.16 -29.28 -14.08
CA ILE A 219 -8.60 -29.56 -13.97
C ILE A 219 -8.97 -30.85 -14.74
N ARG A 220 -8.44 -31.02 -15.95
CA ARG A 220 -8.68 -32.23 -16.74
C ARG A 220 -8.20 -33.52 -16.05
N GLU A 221 -6.99 -33.46 -15.50
CA GLU A 221 -6.39 -34.58 -14.78
C GLU A 221 -7.24 -35.02 -13.57
N LYS A 222 -7.65 -34.05 -12.74
CA LYS A 222 -8.47 -34.31 -11.55
C LYS A 222 -9.94 -34.64 -11.87
N ALA A 223 -10.42 -34.32 -13.04
CA ALA A 223 -11.78 -34.63 -13.48
C ALA A 223 -11.91 -36.02 -14.11
N GLY A 224 -10.80 -36.57 -14.64
CA GLY A 224 -10.77 -37.88 -15.33
C GLY A 224 -10.35 -39.06 -14.46
N GLY A 225 -9.97 -38.84 -13.21
CA GLY A 225 -9.69 -39.84 -12.20
C GLY A 225 -10.81 -39.89 -11.16
#